data_b3253de7c888c5dcbd77f76b3bda8a3c
#
_entry.id   b3253de7c888c5dcbd77f76b3bda8a3c
#
_cell.length_a   1.000
_cell.length_b   1.000
_cell.length_c   1.000
_cell.angle_alpha   90.00
_cell.angle_beta   90.00
_cell.angle_gamma   90.00
#
_symmetry.space_group_name_H-M   'P 1'
#
loop_
_entity.id
_entity.type
_entity.pdbx_description
1 polymer ?
#
loop_
_entity_poly.entity_id
_entity_poly.type
_entity_poly.pdbx_seq_one_letter_code
_entity_poly.pdbx_strand_id
1 'polypeptide(L)'
;VFNENPDYKFVEAKAVSRDAADIFCSYTINKGTASGIAEGDAVLYGNYIVGIIDKAYPTYSVVKTILDPDFSVSAYEIVSGEISYVTGDASLAKNGKCKMANLDSGTSVTYGSIIATAGISGKIPEGLIIGTVEEINSDDASIASYALINPGVDVNNISNCLVLTNYESEGQ
;
A
#
# COMPACT_ATOMS: atom_id res chain seq x y z
N VAL A 1 7.55 -15.28 -7.31
CA VAL A 1 7.73 -14.38 -6.18
C VAL A 1 8.24 -13.03 -6.65
N PHE A 2 7.67 -11.99 -6.09
CA PHE A 2 7.91 -10.63 -6.53
C PHE A 2 9.40 -10.21 -6.48
N ASN A 3 10.08 -10.57 -5.41
CA ASN A 3 11.49 -10.23 -5.22
C ASN A 3 12.45 -10.96 -6.16
N GLU A 4 11.96 -11.91 -6.92
CA GLU A 4 12.77 -12.72 -7.83
C GLU A 4 12.89 -12.14 -9.23
N ASN A 5 12.21 -11.04 -9.53
CA ASN A 5 12.34 -10.38 -10.83
C ASN A 5 13.72 -9.72 -10.92
N PRO A 6 14.61 -10.19 -11.82
CA PRO A 6 15.99 -9.69 -11.88
C PRO A 6 16.10 -8.24 -12.37
N ASP A 7 15.05 -7.70 -12.97
CA ASP A 7 15.04 -6.33 -13.48
C ASP A 7 14.68 -5.31 -12.41
N TYR A 8 14.14 -5.76 -11.28
CA TYR A 8 13.77 -4.86 -10.19
C TYR A 8 14.96 -4.50 -9.32
N LYS A 9 15.06 -3.24 -8.96
CA LYS A 9 16.11 -2.73 -8.07
C LYS A 9 15.49 -2.25 -6.77
N PHE A 10 16.03 -2.74 -5.67
CA PHE A 10 15.56 -2.41 -4.34
C PHE A 10 16.66 -1.71 -3.56
N VAL A 11 16.27 -0.75 -2.73
CA VAL A 11 17.12 -0.12 -1.74
C VAL A 11 16.62 -0.53 -0.36
N GLU A 12 17.50 -1.13 0.44
CA GLU A 12 17.19 -1.43 1.83
C GLU A 12 17.25 -0.15 2.66
N ALA A 13 16.28 0.05 3.53
CA ALA A 13 16.21 1.23 4.38
C ALA A 13 15.67 0.87 5.75
N LYS A 14 15.92 1.75 6.71
CA LYS A 14 15.44 1.61 8.08
C LYS A 14 14.61 2.81 8.48
N ALA A 15 13.54 2.57 9.22
CA ALA A 15 12.77 3.62 9.84
C ALA A 15 13.62 4.25 10.96
N VAL A 16 13.77 5.57 10.92
CA VAL A 16 14.60 6.30 11.88
C VAL A 16 13.79 7.26 12.74
N SER A 17 12.58 7.62 12.33
CA SER A 17 11.72 8.43 13.16
C SER A 17 10.25 8.24 12.78
N ARG A 18 9.38 8.38 13.77
CA ARG A 18 7.94 8.35 13.65
C ARG A 18 7.35 9.42 14.54
N ASP A 19 6.24 10.01 14.09
CA ASP A 19 5.43 10.87 14.96
C ASP A 19 4.35 10.00 15.59
N ALA A 20 4.43 9.79 16.90
CA ALA A 20 3.46 8.96 17.62
C ALA A 20 2.04 9.52 17.59
N ALA A 21 1.88 10.82 17.30
CA ALA A 21 0.57 11.44 17.16
C ALA A 21 -0.05 11.26 15.77
N ASP A 22 0.70 10.80 14.79
CA ASP A 22 0.21 10.58 13.43
C ASP A 22 -0.52 9.24 13.35
N ILE A 23 -1.85 9.31 13.22
CA ILE A 23 -2.69 8.10 13.14
C ILE A 23 -2.48 7.31 11.86
N PHE A 24 -1.89 7.91 10.82
CA PHE A 24 -1.62 7.23 9.56
C PHE A 24 -0.26 6.51 9.54
N CYS A 25 0.47 6.61 10.64
CA CYS A 25 1.72 5.88 10.85
C CYS A 25 2.81 6.22 9.82
N SER A 26 2.83 7.44 9.31
CA SER A 26 3.92 7.88 8.44
C SER A 26 5.25 7.80 9.18
N TYR A 27 6.34 7.60 8.42
CA TYR A 27 7.65 7.50 9.04
C TYR A 27 8.74 7.94 8.09
N THR A 28 9.91 8.22 8.66
CA THR A 28 11.10 8.62 7.92
C THR A 28 12.05 7.45 7.84
N ILE A 29 12.65 7.26 6.67
CA ILE A 29 13.67 6.23 6.43
C ILE A 29 15.01 6.88 6.15
N ASN A 30 16.08 6.12 6.38
CA ASN A 30 17.47 6.61 6.33
C ASN A 30 18.11 6.58 4.94
N LYS A 31 17.32 6.55 3.89
CA LYS A 31 17.78 6.58 2.49
C LYS A 31 16.96 7.59 1.70
N GLY A 32 17.57 8.19 0.70
CA GLY A 32 16.91 9.20 -0.11
C GLY A 32 17.40 9.21 -1.54
N THR A 33 17.37 10.38 -2.18
CA THR A 33 17.69 10.51 -3.61
C THR A 33 19.12 10.10 -3.92
N ALA A 34 20.06 10.24 -2.97
CA ALA A 34 21.44 9.79 -3.16
C ALA A 34 21.53 8.28 -3.36
N SER A 35 20.52 7.52 -2.91
CA SER A 35 20.42 6.07 -3.10
C SER A 35 19.51 5.67 -4.26
N GLY A 36 19.02 6.63 -5.02
CA GLY A 36 18.14 6.38 -6.18
C GLY A 36 16.65 6.40 -5.85
N ILE A 37 16.28 6.76 -4.63
CA ILE A 37 14.86 6.84 -4.22
C ILE A 37 14.23 8.11 -4.79
N ALA A 38 12.99 7.97 -5.27
CA ALA A 38 12.20 9.08 -5.80
C ALA A 38 10.77 9.04 -5.25
N GLU A 39 10.11 10.18 -5.28
CA GLU A 39 8.69 10.26 -4.89
C GLU A 39 7.85 9.29 -5.71
N GLY A 40 6.91 8.61 -5.05
CA GLY A 40 6.03 7.62 -5.67
C GLY A 40 6.59 6.21 -5.69
N ASP A 41 7.84 5.99 -5.36
CA ASP A 41 8.41 4.64 -5.31
C ASP A 41 7.69 3.80 -4.25
N ALA A 42 7.44 2.52 -4.57
CA ALA A 42 6.76 1.61 -3.66
C ALA A 42 7.67 1.20 -2.50
N VAL A 43 7.11 1.19 -1.31
CA VAL A 43 7.79 0.76 -0.09
C VAL A 43 7.20 -0.58 0.34
N LEU A 44 8.06 -1.58 0.51
CA LEU A 44 7.68 -2.97 0.76
C LEU A 44 8.30 -3.52 2.04
N TYR A 45 7.59 -4.47 2.60
CA TYR A 45 8.14 -5.40 3.59
C TYR A 45 7.86 -6.82 3.08
N GLY A 46 8.91 -7.51 2.64
CA GLY A 46 8.71 -8.77 1.91
C GLY A 46 7.94 -8.54 0.62
N ASN A 47 6.84 -9.26 0.45
CA ASN A 47 5.93 -9.11 -0.69
C ASN A 47 4.74 -8.20 -0.40
N TYR A 48 4.73 -7.56 0.77
CA TYR A 48 3.63 -6.69 1.19
C TYR A 48 3.96 -5.24 0.90
N ILE A 49 2.98 -4.50 0.41
CA ILE A 49 3.12 -3.05 0.26
C ILE A 49 2.85 -2.38 1.61
N VAL A 50 3.73 -1.47 1.98
CA VAL A 50 3.60 -0.65 3.19
C VAL A 50 3.06 0.73 2.84
N GLY A 51 3.48 1.26 1.70
CA GLY A 51 3.12 2.60 1.27
C GLY A 51 3.94 3.04 0.08
N ILE A 52 4.07 4.33 -0.07
CA ILE A 52 4.88 4.95 -1.12
C ILE A 52 5.78 6.03 -0.52
N ILE A 53 6.80 6.40 -1.27
CA ILE A 53 7.64 7.56 -0.90
C ILE A 53 6.83 8.83 -1.17
N ASP A 54 6.55 9.57 -0.11
CA ASP A 54 5.84 10.85 -0.18
C ASP A 54 6.77 11.99 -0.53
N LYS A 55 7.91 12.05 0.14
CA LYS A 55 8.96 13.06 -0.08
C LYS A 55 10.32 12.39 -0.05
N ALA A 56 11.21 12.76 -0.97
CA ALA A 56 12.56 12.23 -1.02
C ALA A 56 13.57 13.38 -0.95
N TYR A 57 14.46 13.28 0.02
CA TYR A 57 15.57 14.21 0.24
C TYR A 57 16.89 13.47 0.01
N PRO A 58 18.04 14.17 -0.04
CA PRO A 58 19.29 13.47 -0.39
C PRO A 58 19.63 12.26 0.48
N THR A 59 19.42 12.33 1.81
CA THR A 59 19.84 11.28 2.75
C THR A 59 18.70 10.63 3.51
N TYR A 60 17.47 11.06 3.29
CA TYR A 60 16.29 10.47 3.96
C TYR A 60 15.05 10.66 3.11
N SER A 61 14.00 9.93 3.44
CA SER A 61 12.72 10.03 2.75
C SER A 61 11.58 9.85 3.75
N VAL A 62 10.41 10.37 3.40
CA VAL A 62 9.19 10.24 4.19
C VAL A 62 8.25 9.27 3.49
N VAL A 63 7.75 8.28 4.22
CA VAL A 63 6.85 7.25 3.70
C VAL A 63 5.41 7.61 4.06
N LYS A 64 4.53 7.63 3.05
CA LYS A 64 3.08 7.70 3.19
C LYS A 64 2.56 6.26 3.20
N THR A 65 1.90 5.87 4.28
CA THR A 65 1.48 4.48 4.44
C THR A 65 0.12 4.20 3.81
N ILE A 66 -0.21 2.92 3.71
CA ILE A 66 -1.51 2.47 3.19
C ILE A 66 -2.70 2.86 4.08
N LEU A 67 -2.44 3.38 5.28
CA LEU A 67 -3.49 3.88 6.18
C LEU A 67 -3.91 5.32 5.87
N ASP A 68 -3.12 6.03 5.07
CA ASP A 68 -3.37 7.44 4.76
C ASP A 68 -4.46 7.57 3.70
N PRO A 69 -5.49 8.43 3.92
CA PRO A 69 -6.52 8.66 2.91
C PRO A 69 -6.00 9.20 1.57
N ASP A 70 -4.83 9.83 1.58
CA ASP A 70 -4.19 10.30 0.35
C ASP A 70 -3.47 9.18 -0.41
N PHE A 71 -3.31 8.01 0.19
CA PHE A 71 -2.81 6.83 -0.51
C PHE A 71 -3.95 6.16 -1.24
N SER A 72 -3.76 5.88 -2.52
CA SER A 72 -4.73 5.14 -3.33
C SER A 72 -3.98 4.31 -4.36
N VAL A 73 -4.37 3.06 -4.52
CA VAL A 73 -3.75 2.14 -5.47
C VAL A 73 -4.81 1.23 -6.08
N SER A 74 -4.68 0.98 -7.38
CA SER A 74 -5.52 -0.03 -8.04
C SER A 74 -5.19 -1.41 -7.47
N ALA A 75 -6.22 -2.18 -7.20
CA ALA A 75 -6.09 -3.47 -6.51
C ALA A 75 -7.06 -4.49 -7.08
N TYR A 76 -6.76 -5.76 -6.87
CA TYR A 76 -7.64 -6.84 -7.29
C TYR A 76 -7.70 -7.94 -6.25
N GLU A 77 -8.82 -8.68 -6.27
CA GLU A 77 -8.98 -9.88 -5.47
C GLU A 77 -8.35 -11.05 -6.24
N ILE A 78 -7.44 -11.79 -5.61
CA ILE A 78 -6.54 -12.69 -6.34
C ILE A 78 -7.21 -13.91 -6.96
N VAL A 79 -8.38 -14.34 -6.46
CA VAL A 79 -9.08 -15.52 -6.98
C VAL A 79 -9.99 -15.15 -8.15
N SER A 80 -10.82 -14.13 -7.96
CA SER A 80 -11.81 -13.72 -8.98
C SER A 80 -11.24 -12.76 -10.02
N GLY A 81 -10.18 -12.04 -9.67
CA GLY A 81 -9.64 -10.98 -10.52
C GLY A 81 -10.44 -9.68 -10.47
N GLU A 82 -11.43 -9.57 -9.61
CA GLU A 82 -12.22 -8.35 -9.49
C GLU A 82 -11.33 -7.17 -9.11
N ILE A 83 -11.44 -6.07 -9.86
CA ILE A 83 -10.57 -4.89 -9.72
C ILE A 83 -11.35 -3.75 -9.11
N SER A 84 -10.74 -3.04 -8.17
CA SER A 84 -11.18 -1.75 -7.68
C SER A 84 -9.95 -0.99 -7.17
N TYR A 85 -10.07 -0.23 -6.11
CA TYR A 85 -8.91 0.45 -5.54
C TYR A 85 -8.92 0.35 -4.02
N VAL A 86 -7.71 0.42 -3.46
CA VAL A 86 -7.50 0.42 -2.01
C VAL A 86 -7.03 1.80 -1.59
N THR A 87 -7.60 2.30 -0.50
CA THR A 87 -7.23 3.59 0.07
C THR A 87 -7.27 3.53 1.58
N GLY A 88 -6.58 4.44 2.23
CA GLY A 88 -6.68 4.63 3.66
C GLY A 88 -7.95 5.39 4.03
N ASP A 89 -8.25 5.39 5.31
CA ASP A 89 -9.43 6.08 5.85
C ASP A 89 -9.14 6.43 7.31
N ALA A 90 -9.43 7.68 7.69
CA ALA A 90 -9.10 8.15 9.04
C ALA A 90 -9.79 7.35 10.15
N SER A 91 -11.03 6.90 9.92
CA SER A 91 -11.74 6.12 10.93
C SER A 91 -11.19 4.69 11.06
N LEU A 92 -10.61 4.15 9.99
CA LEU A 92 -10.05 2.80 9.97
C LEU A 92 -8.58 2.79 10.42
N ALA A 93 -7.85 3.87 10.19
CA ALA A 93 -6.43 3.98 10.54
C ALA A 93 -6.18 3.79 12.02
N LYS A 94 -7.10 4.20 12.87
CA LYS A 94 -7.01 4.04 14.32
C LYS A 94 -6.86 2.57 14.73
N ASN A 95 -7.40 1.66 13.94
CA ASN A 95 -7.32 0.22 14.17
C ASN A 95 -6.32 -0.47 13.24
N GLY A 96 -5.50 0.31 12.53
CA GLY A 96 -4.50 -0.23 11.62
C GLY A 96 -5.07 -0.87 10.37
N LYS A 97 -6.25 -0.43 9.91
CA LYS A 97 -6.96 -1.01 8.76
C LYS A 97 -7.05 -0.02 7.61
N CYS A 98 -7.24 -0.55 6.41
CA CYS A 98 -7.57 0.23 5.22
C CYS A 98 -8.78 -0.42 4.52
N LYS A 99 -9.15 0.10 3.34
CA LYS A 99 -10.35 -0.40 2.67
C LYS A 99 -10.17 -0.55 1.17
N MET A 100 -10.84 -1.54 0.61
CA MET A 100 -11.07 -1.65 -0.84
C MET A 100 -12.44 -1.05 -1.12
N ALA A 101 -12.47 0.04 -1.86
CA ALA A 101 -13.66 0.86 -2.00
C ALA A 101 -14.45 0.51 -3.26
N ASN A 102 -15.67 1.05 -3.34
CA ASN A 102 -16.49 1.04 -4.54
C ASN A 102 -16.85 -0.36 -5.05
N LEU A 103 -17.18 -1.26 -4.13
CA LEU A 103 -17.64 -2.60 -4.47
C LEU A 103 -19.15 -2.58 -4.70
N ASP A 104 -19.63 -3.23 -5.75
CA ASP A 104 -21.06 -3.29 -6.04
C ASP A 104 -21.73 -4.49 -5.34
N SER A 105 -23.05 -4.59 -5.48
CA SER A 105 -23.83 -5.64 -4.82
C SER A 105 -23.50 -7.06 -5.31
N GLY A 106 -22.90 -7.17 -6.49
CA GLY A 106 -22.49 -8.45 -7.08
C GLY A 106 -21.04 -8.81 -6.81
N THR A 107 -20.39 -8.11 -5.88
CA THR A 107 -18.95 -8.33 -5.63
C THR A 107 -18.66 -9.77 -5.21
N SER A 108 -17.53 -10.29 -5.72
CA SER A 108 -16.95 -11.56 -5.29
C SER A 108 -16.03 -11.41 -4.09
N VAL A 109 -15.73 -10.18 -3.69
CA VAL A 109 -14.89 -9.89 -2.52
C VAL A 109 -15.65 -10.25 -1.25
N THR A 110 -15.05 -11.04 -0.38
CA THR A 110 -15.69 -11.52 0.83
C THR A 110 -14.67 -11.74 1.93
N TYR A 111 -15.13 -12.15 3.10
CA TYR A 111 -14.25 -12.49 4.22
C TYR A 111 -13.16 -13.47 3.78
N GLY A 112 -11.93 -13.17 4.13
CA GLY A 112 -10.79 -14.02 3.80
C GLY A 112 -10.19 -13.79 2.42
N SER A 113 -10.82 -12.96 1.58
CA SER A 113 -10.24 -12.60 0.27
C SER A 113 -8.88 -11.93 0.44
N ILE A 114 -7.95 -12.28 -0.43
CA ILE A 114 -6.62 -11.66 -0.46
C ILE A 114 -6.60 -10.59 -1.53
N ILE A 115 -6.15 -9.40 -1.18
CA ILE A 115 -6.13 -8.24 -2.06
C ILE A 115 -4.69 -7.88 -2.37
N ALA A 116 -4.40 -7.69 -3.65
CA ALA A 116 -3.07 -7.33 -4.13
C ALA A 116 -3.16 -6.14 -5.08
N THR A 117 -2.02 -5.49 -5.32
CA THR A 117 -1.93 -4.37 -6.24
C THR A 117 -2.14 -4.83 -7.69
N ALA A 118 -2.84 -4.04 -8.48
CA ALA A 118 -3.18 -4.40 -9.86
C ALA A 118 -2.18 -3.88 -10.91
N GLY A 119 -1.29 -2.97 -10.54
CA GLY A 119 -0.23 -2.51 -11.44
C GLY A 119 -0.71 -1.71 -12.64
N ILE A 120 -1.85 -1.04 -12.54
CA ILE A 120 -2.46 -0.38 -13.70
C ILE A 120 -1.72 0.89 -14.11
N SER A 121 -1.18 1.63 -13.14
CA SER A 121 -0.46 2.87 -13.43
C SER A 121 0.53 3.20 -12.32
N GLY A 122 1.42 4.15 -12.59
CA GLY A 122 2.36 4.67 -11.61
C GLY A 122 3.55 3.76 -11.39
N LYS A 123 4.11 3.84 -10.20
CA LYS A 123 5.34 3.16 -9.81
C LYS A 123 5.11 1.93 -8.93
N ILE A 124 3.87 1.48 -8.81
CA ILE A 124 3.51 0.31 -8.00
C ILE A 124 3.19 -0.84 -8.95
N PRO A 125 4.02 -1.90 -8.99
CA PRO A 125 3.76 -3.03 -9.89
C PRO A 125 2.63 -3.91 -9.38
N GLU A 126 2.16 -4.79 -10.28
CA GLU A 126 1.16 -5.80 -9.94
C GLU A 126 1.72 -6.84 -8.97
N GLY A 127 0.88 -7.32 -8.07
CA GLY A 127 1.17 -8.51 -7.29
C GLY A 127 1.71 -8.26 -5.89
N LEU A 128 1.82 -7.00 -5.45
CA LEU A 128 2.15 -6.73 -4.06
C LEU A 128 0.93 -6.97 -3.18
N ILE A 129 1.09 -7.78 -2.15
CA ILE A 129 -0.03 -8.11 -1.25
C ILE A 129 -0.33 -6.90 -0.37
N ILE A 130 -1.60 -6.51 -0.33
CA ILE A 130 -2.06 -5.44 0.57
C ILE A 130 -2.50 -6.05 1.90
N GLY A 131 -3.38 -7.04 1.85
CA GLY A 131 -3.87 -7.70 3.05
C GLY A 131 -5.05 -8.59 2.77
N THR A 132 -5.77 -8.92 3.84
CA THR A 132 -6.89 -9.86 3.84
C THR A 132 -8.17 -9.14 4.27
N VAL A 133 -9.27 -9.45 3.61
CA VAL A 133 -10.57 -8.86 3.93
C VAL A 133 -11.13 -9.45 5.23
N GLU A 134 -11.50 -8.57 6.15
CA GLU A 134 -12.13 -8.96 7.42
C GLU A 134 -13.65 -8.89 7.38
N GLU A 135 -14.21 -7.92 6.68
CA GLU A 135 -15.66 -7.76 6.56
C GLU A 135 -16.02 -6.87 5.38
N ILE A 136 -17.26 -6.96 4.95
CA ILE A 136 -17.82 -6.09 3.93
C ILE A 136 -18.83 -5.17 4.60
N ASN A 137 -18.66 -3.86 4.41
CA ASN A 137 -19.53 -2.85 5.00
C ASN A 137 -20.19 -2.02 3.91
N SER A 138 -21.40 -1.55 4.19
CA SER A 138 -22.12 -0.62 3.34
C SER A 138 -22.11 0.75 3.99
N ASP A 139 -21.88 1.77 3.18
CA ASP A 139 -22.09 3.15 3.61
C ASP A 139 -23.59 3.47 3.46
N ASP A 140 -24.23 3.95 4.52
CA ASP A 140 -25.66 4.24 4.52
C ASP A 140 -26.08 5.24 3.43
N ALA A 141 -25.15 6.08 2.99
CA ALA A 141 -25.41 7.09 1.96
C ALA A 141 -25.10 6.62 0.55
N SER A 142 -24.61 5.39 0.38
CA SER A 142 -24.08 4.89 -0.90
C SER A 142 -24.69 3.55 -1.26
N ILE A 143 -24.87 3.31 -2.56
CA ILE A 143 -25.23 1.99 -3.08
C ILE A 143 -24.02 1.07 -3.20
N ALA A 144 -22.82 1.61 -3.00
CA ALA A 144 -21.57 0.85 -3.04
C ALA A 144 -21.15 0.39 -1.64
N SER A 145 -20.45 -0.72 -1.60
CA SER A 145 -19.88 -1.28 -0.38
C SER A 145 -18.37 -1.12 -0.38
N TYR A 146 -17.76 -1.31 0.76
CA TYR A 146 -16.30 -1.42 0.84
C TYR A 146 -15.91 -2.63 1.66
N ALA A 147 -14.71 -3.16 1.37
CA ALA A 147 -14.12 -4.26 2.14
C ALA A 147 -13.13 -3.69 3.14
N LEU A 148 -13.28 -4.06 4.40
CA LEU A 148 -12.31 -3.73 5.45
C LEU A 148 -11.11 -4.65 5.29
N ILE A 149 -9.93 -4.08 5.12
CA ILE A 149 -8.70 -4.85 4.90
C ILE A 149 -7.81 -4.78 6.14
N ASN A 150 -7.41 -5.96 6.60
CA ASN A 150 -6.35 -6.12 7.57
C ASN A 150 -5.03 -6.22 6.80
N PRO A 151 -4.14 -5.20 6.88
CA PRO A 151 -2.87 -5.24 6.16
C PRO A 151 -2.04 -6.46 6.54
N GLY A 152 -1.25 -6.96 5.58
CA GLY A 152 -0.38 -8.10 5.83
C GLY A 152 0.83 -7.79 6.69
N VAL A 153 1.01 -6.52 7.05
CA VAL A 153 2.13 -6.04 7.89
C VAL A 153 1.57 -5.17 9.01
N ASP A 154 2.28 -5.12 10.12
CA ASP A 154 1.99 -4.16 11.18
C ASP A 154 2.60 -2.81 10.82
N VAL A 155 1.80 -1.97 10.16
CA VAL A 155 2.26 -0.69 9.61
C VAL A 155 2.85 0.22 10.70
N ASN A 156 2.35 0.10 11.93
CA ASN A 156 2.82 0.92 13.04
C ASN A 156 4.21 0.51 13.55
N ASN A 157 4.70 -0.67 13.21
CA ASN A 157 5.93 -1.23 13.78
C ASN A 157 6.98 -1.62 12.73
N ILE A 158 6.89 -1.10 11.53
CA ILE A 158 7.90 -1.36 10.49
C ILE A 158 9.21 -0.73 10.91
N SER A 159 10.29 -1.54 10.96
CA SER A 159 11.64 -1.04 11.23
C SER A 159 12.54 -1.12 9.99
N ASN A 160 12.44 -2.18 9.21
CA ASN A 160 13.19 -2.33 7.96
C ASN A 160 12.23 -2.40 6.79
N CYS A 161 12.64 -1.87 5.64
CA CYS A 161 11.83 -1.94 4.44
C CYS A 161 12.70 -1.96 3.20
N LEU A 162 12.08 -2.28 2.07
CA LEU A 162 12.68 -2.19 0.74
C LEU A 162 11.94 -1.12 -0.04
N VAL A 163 12.69 -0.33 -0.79
CA VAL A 163 12.11 0.66 -1.72
C VAL A 163 12.41 0.19 -3.13
N LEU A 164 11.38 0.04 -3.95
CA LEU A 164 11.52 -0.34 -5.35
C LEU A 164 11.78 0.93 -6.18
N THR A 165 12.99 1.08 -6.71
CA THR A 165 13.46 2.36 -7.23
C THR A 165 13.40 2.48 -8.74
N ASN A 166 13.16 1.40 -9.49
CA ASN A 166 13.26 1.46 -10.94
C ASN A 166 12.01 1.01 -11.68
N TYR A 167 10.88 0.85 -10.99
CA TYR A 167 9.65 0.43 -11.66
C TYR A 167 8.85 1.63 -12.13
N GLU A 168 8.41 1.58 -13.39
CA GLU A 168 7.36 2.45 -13.91
C GLU A 168 6.46 1.58 -14.79
N SER A 169 5.15 1.79 -14.67
CA SER A 169 4.22 1.08 -15.55
C SER A 169 4.47 1.46 -17.00
N GLU A 170 4.47 0.48 -17.87
CA GLU A 170 4.62 0.74 -19.30
C GLU A 170 3.44 1.56 -19.81
N GLY A 171 3.76 2.55 -20.57
CA GLY A 171 2.95 3.59 -21.15
C GLY A 171 1.47 3.35 -21.32
N GLN A 172 0.75 4.21 -20.78
CA GLN A 172 -0.68 4.32 -20.95
C GLN A 172 -1.00 5.46 -21.89
#